data_651383533a1cea3f15d629a5baf60305
#
_entry.id   651383533a1cea3f15d629a5baf60305
#
_cell.length_a   1.000
_cell.length_b   1.000
_cell.length_c   1.000
_cell.angle_alpha   90.00
_cell.angle_beta   90.00
_cell.angle_gamma   90.00
#
_symmetry.space_group_name_H-M   'P 1'
#
loop_
_entity.id
_entity.type
_entity.pdbx_description
1 polymer ?
#
loop_
_entity_poly.entity_id
_entity_poly.type
_entity_poly.pdbx_seq_one_letter_code
_entity_poly.pdbx_strand_id
1 'polypeptide(L)'
;MSDSPRTASDYFGAMGFEYDSLIHRSVPCYDAMIEKLINYLPRHPQTVLELGCGSGGLSLPLVRHAPHCEFTFVDASEEMVELTRARTQEHFPETARRATFVTARFEEYSMGRDQFDVVTSSISLHHVEDKGALFRRVREAIKSGGTFRFVDQLSGGTEANHARMWQGMLDFERAPGNCSDAEIQGLLDHAKAHDHHTPLAAHFHLLQEAGFVGIDCVWR
;
A
#
# COMPACT_ATOMS: atom_id res chain seq x y z
N MET A 1 -8.07 26.11 20.94
CA MET A 1 -7.32 24.86 20.80
C MET A 1 -7.02 24.72 19.34
N SER A 2 -5.75 24.85 18.92
CA SER A 2 -5.36 24.71 17.52
C SER A 2 -5.47 23.24 17.15
N ASP A 3 -6.44 22.89 16.32
CA ASP A 3 -6.48 21.58 15.67
C ASP A 3 -5.23 21.49 14.77
N SER A 4 -4.21 20.76 15.24
CA SER A 4 -3.12 20.37 14.34
C SER A 4 -3.74 19.50 13.24
N PRO A 5 -3.39 19.70 11.97
CA PRO A 5 -3.93 18.87 10.90
C PRO A 5 -3.60 17.40 11.22
N ARG A 6 -4.65 16.55 11.23
CA ARG A 6 -4.50 15.11 11.46
C ARG A 6 -3.56 14.55 10.40
N THR A 7 -2.62 13.71 10.80
CA THR A 7 -1.76 13.00 9.85
C THR A 7 -2.57 11.95 9.06
N ALA A 8 -2.03 11.42 7.96
CA ALA A 8 -2.65 10.31 7.25
C ALA A 8 -2.88 9.11 8.19
N SER A 9 -1.90 8.83 9.05
CA SER A 9 -1.98 7.80 10.10
C SER A 9 -3.16 8.00 11.05
N ASP A 10 -3.37 9.25 11.54
CA ASP A 10 -4.49 9.57 12.43
C ASP A 10 -5.85 9.40 11.74
N TYR A 11 -5.93 9.74 10.45
CA TYR A 11 -7.16 9.62 9.67
C TYR A 11 -7.58 8.15 9.52
N PHE A 12 -6.67 7.29 9.07
CA PHE A 12 -6.97 5.87 8.87
C PHE A 12 -7.06 5.09 10.19
N GLY A 13 -6.26 5.41 11.18
CA GLY A 13 -6.35 4.80 12.52
C GLY A 13 -7.72 4.99 13.16
N ALA A 14 -8.31 6.17 13.01
CA ALA A 14 -9.64 6.45 13.52
C ALA A 14 -10.76 5.65 12.84
N MET A 15 -10.56 5.15 11.62
CA MET A 15 -11.54 4.33 10.89
C MET A 15 -11.56 2.87 11.34
N GLY A 16 -10.40 2.32 11.76
CA GLY A 16 -10.32 0.95 12.24
C GLY A 16 -11.00 -0.09 11.33
N PHE A 17 -12.00 -0.79 11.86
CA PHE A 17 -12.74 -1.83 11.12
C PHE A 17 -13.59 -1.29 9.96
N GLU A 18 -13.98 -0.01 9.97
CA GLU A 18 -14.78 0.59 8.90
C GLU A 18 -13.95 0.79 7.63
N TYR A 19 -12.62 0.86 7.76
CA TYR A 19 -11.71 1.04 6.63
C TYR A 19 -11.84 -0.05 5.56
N ASP A 20 -12.00 -1.32 5.94
CA ASP A 20 -12.16 -2.41 4.98
C ASP A 20 -13.42 -2.25 4.12
N SER A 21 -14.51 -1.85 4.75
CA SER A 21 -15.75 -1.57 4.01
C SER A 21 -15.58 -0.37 3.08
N LEU A 22 -14.89 0.68 3.54
CA LEU A 22 -14.67 1.88 2.75
C LEU A 22 -13.78 1.60 1.54
N ILE A 23 -12.65 0.89 1.70
CA ILE A 23 -11.71 0.64 0.60
C ILE A 23 -12.36 -0.12 -0.56
N HIS A 24 -13.25 -1.09 -0.28
CA HIS A 24 -13.98 -1.83 -1.32
C HIS A 24 -15.03 -0.97 -2.04
N ARG A 25 -15.55 0.06 -1.38
CA ARG A 25 -16.54 0.99 -1.93
C ARG A 25 -15.92 2.21 -2.62
N SER A 26 -14.65 2.52 -2.31
CA SER A 26 -13.93 3.67 -2.88
C SER A 26 -12.92 3.28 -3.98
N VAL A 27 -12.39 2.04 -3.95
CA VAL A 27 -11.41 1.58 -4.95
C VAL A 27 -12.05 0.59 -5.92
N PRO A 28 -12.19 0.95 -7.21
CA PRO A 28 -12.74 0.04 -8.22
C PRO A 28 -11.93 -1.26 -8.33
N CYS A 29 -12.63 -2.39 -8.34
CA CYS A 29 -12.03 -3.72 -8.52
C CYS A 29 -10.94 -4.06 -7.50
N TYR A 30 -11.07 -3.60 -6.24
CA TYR A 30 -10.06 -3.79 -5.20
C TYR A 30 -9.59 -5.24 -5.06
N ASP A 31 -10.51 -6.20 -4.93
CA ASP A 31 -10.15 -7.62 -4.77
C ASP A 31 -9.38 -8.17 -5.97
N ALA A 32 -9.81 -7.83 -7.19
CA ALA A 32 -9.13 -8.25 -8.41
C ALA A 32 -7.72 -7.63 -8.53
N MET A 33 -7.53 -6.41 -8.05
CA MET A 33 -6.25 -5.71 -7.98
C MET A 33 -5.30 -6.43 -6.99
N ILE A 34 -5.77 -6.79 -5.79
CA ILE A 34 -4.99 -7.54 -4.80
C ILE A 34 -4.66 -8.95 -5.33
N GLU A 35 -5.63 -9.66 -5.92
CA GLU A 35 -5.38 -10.96 -6.56
C GLU A 35 -4.31 -10.85 -7.65
N LYS A 36 -4.36 -9.81 -8.47
CA LYS A 36 -3.37 -9.58 -9.51
C LYS A 36 -1.97 -9.37 -8.92
N LEU A 37 -1.85 -8.56 -7.87
CA LEU A 37 -0.58 -8.36 -7.16
C LEU A 37 -0.01 -9.69 -6.65
N ILE A 38 -0.82 -10.50 -5.98
CA ILE A 38 -0.43 -11.82 -5.45
C ILE A 38 0.02 -12.77 -6.57
N ASN A 39 -0.70 -12.81 -7.70
CA ASN A 39 -0.39 -13.72 -8.82
C ASN A 39 0.96 -13.43 -9.50
N TYR A 40 1.50 -12.22 -9.32
CA TYR A 40 2.83 -11.86 -9.83
C TYR A 40 3.96 -12.03 -8.80
N LEU A 41 3.65 -12.48 -7.57
CA LEU A 41 4.68 -12.77 -6.58
C LEU A 41 5.43 -14.07 -6.91
N PRO A 42 6.69 -14.21 -6.47
CA PRO A 42 7.38 -15.50 -6.49
C PRO A 42 6.58 -16.57 -5.74
N ARG A 43 6.62 -17.82 -6.22
CA ARG A 43 5.85 -18.92 -5.61
C ARG A 43 6.31 -19.31 -4.21
N HIS A 44 7.58 -19.12 -3.90
CA HIS A 44 8.22 -19.58 -2.65
C HIS A 44 9.18 -18.52 -2.08
N PRO A 45 8.70 -17.30 -1.77
CA PRO A 45 9.54 -16.32 -1.09
C PRO A 45 9.82 -16.83 0.33
N GLN A 46 10.99 -16.50 0.88
CA GLN A 46 11.33 -16.81 2.27
C GLN A 46 11.09 -15.61 3.18
N THR A 47 11.29 -14.40 2.67
CA THR A 47 11.17 -13.16 3.43
C THR A 47 10.39 -12.13 2.62
N VAL A 48 9.34 -11.57 3.23
CA VAL A 48 8.49 -10.54 2.61
C VAL A 48 8.37 -9.33 3.54
N LEU A 49 8.57 -8.15 2.98
CA LEU A 49 8.26 -6.87 3.61
C LEU A 49 7.02 -6.27 2.94
N GLU A 50 6.02 -5.96 3.72
CA GLU A 50 4.87 -5.13 3.31
C GLU A 50 4.99 -3.73 3.89
N LEU A 51 4.96 -2.73 3.02
CA LEU A 51 4.93 -1.31 3.36
C LEU A 51 3.51 -0.79 3.27
N GLY A 52 2.96 -0.33 4.40
CA GLY A 52 1.57 0.09 4.53
C GLY A 52 0.63 -1.10 4.67
N CYS A 53 0.77 -1.88 5.75
CA CYS A 53 -0.08 -3.06 5.95
C CYS A 53 -1.55 -2.72 6.25
N GLY A 54 -1.82 -1.51 6.71
CA GLY A 54 -3.17 -1.05 6.99
C GLY A 54 -3.93 -2.02 7.89
N SER A 55 -5.17 -2.30 7.52
CA SER A 55 -6.05 -3.26 8.21
C SER A 55 -5.76 -4.73 7.88
N GLY A 56 -4.77 -5.02 7.01
CA GLY A 56 -4.43 -6.39 6.58
C GLY A 56 -5.04 -6.82 5.25
N GLY A 57 -5.58 -5.88 4.47
CA GLY A 57 -6.23 -6.17 3.19
C GLY A 57 -5.34 -6.89 2.18
N LEU A 58 -4.03 -6.55 2.13
CA LEU A 58 -3.03 -7.30 1.37
C LEU A 58 -2.33 -8.36 2.25
N SER A 59 -2.11 -8.08 3.54
CA SER A 59 -1.35 -8.95 4.45
C SER A 59 -1.93 -10.36 4.54
N LEU A 60 -3.25 -10.51 4.71
CA LEU A 60 -3.88 -11.83 4.82
C LEU A 60 -3.79 -12.65 3.52
N PRO A 61 -4.05 -12.09 2.31
CA PRO A 61 -3.75 -12.75 1.05
C PRO A 61 -2.28 -13.14 0.88
N LEU A 62 -1.31 -12.31 1.31
CA LEU A 62 0.13 -12.62 1.29
C LEU A 62 0.45 -13.84 2.14
N VAL A 63 -0.03 -13.87 3.38
CA VAL A 63 0.18 -15.00 4.29
C VAL A 63 -0.44 -16.28 3.74
N ARG A 64 -1.63 -16.20 3.16
CA ARG A 64 -2.27 -17.35 2.51
C ARG A 64 -1.46 -17.87 1.32
N HIS A 65 -0.86 -16.98 0.53
CA HIS A 65 -0.03 -17.32 -0.63
C HIS A 65 1.28 -18.00 -0.23
N ALA A 66 1.93 -17.53 0.85
CA ALA A 66 3.24 -18.00 1.29
C ALA A 66 3.29 -18.27 2.82
N PRO A 67 2.54 -19.26 3.34
CA PRO A 67 2.34 -19.45 4.79
C PRO A 67 3.62 -19.78 5.57
N HIS A 68 4.68 -20.23 4.90
CA HIS A 68 5.97 -20.57 5.52
C HIS A 68 6.97 -19.40 5.53
N CYS A 69 6.60 -18.27 4.93
CA CYS A 69 7.44 -17.10 4.80
C CYS A 69 7.58 -16.36 6.14
N GLU A 70 8.69 -15.66 6.32
CA GLU A 70 8.87 -14.65 7.36
C GLU A 70 8.35 -13.30 6.83
N PHE A 71 7.39 -12.74 7.54
CA PHE A 71 6.78 -11.47 7.16
C PHE A 71 7.23 -10.34 8.07
N THR A 72 7.43 -9.17 7.48
CA THR A 72 7.52 -7.90 8.19
C THR A 72 6.42 -6.99 7.66
N PHE A 73 5.51 -6.58 8.54
CA PHE A 73 4.40 -5.67 8.27
C PHE A 73 4.71 -4.31 8.89
N VAL A 74 4.72 -3.27 8.08
CA VAL A 74 5.03 -1.90 8.51
C VAL A 74 3.88 -0.97 8.18
N ASP A 75 3.45 -0.17 9.15
CA ASP A 75 2.49 0.92 8.95
C ASP A 75 2.82 2.08 9.89
N ALA A 76 2.44 3.29 9.52
CA ALA A 76 2.62 4.48 10.34
C ALA A 76 1.60 4.58 11.49
N SER A 77 0.45 3.89 11.37
CA SER A 77 -0.60 3.83 12.39
C SER A 77 -0.42 2.61 13.28
N GLU A 78 -0.30 2.83 14.60
CA GLU A 78 -0.26 1.77 15.59
C GLU A 78 -1.56 0.94 15.57
N GLU A 79 -2.71 1.59 15.41
CA GLU A 79 -4.02 0.95 15.35
C GLU A 79 -4.12 -0.01 14.16
N MET A 80 -3.60 0.39 13.00
CA MET A 80 -3.56 -0.45 11.80
C MET A 80 -2.61 -1.63 11.96
N VAL A 81 -1.44 -1.42 12.54
CA VAL A 81 -0.48 -2.50 12.85
C VAL A 81 -1.10 -3.53 13.78
N GLU A 82 -1.77 -3.09 14.87
CA GLU A 82 -2.42 -3.99 15.82
C GLU A 82 -3.63 -4.71 15.19
N LEU A 83 -4.38 -4.06 14.31
CA LEU A 83 -5.48 -4.70 13.58
C LEU A 83 -4.96 -5.81 12.65
N THR A 84 -3.90 -5.52 11.88
CA THR A 84 -3.23 -6.53 11.03
C THR A 84 -2.66 -7.67 11.86
N ARG A 85 -2.04 -7.39 13.02
CA ARG A 85 -1.54 -8.40 13.96
C ARG A 85 -2.67 -9.31 14.45
N ALA A 86 -3.76 -8.71 14.95
CA ALA A 86 -4.90 -9.45 15.50
C ALA A 86 -5.52 -10.38 14.44
N ARG A 87 -5.75 -9.90 13.23
CA ARG A 87 -6.29 -10.68 12.11
C ARG A 87 -5.35 -11.79 11.65
N THR A 88 -4.05 -11.50 11.59
CA THR A 88 -3.05 -12.51 11.27
C THR A 88 -3.01 -13.58 12.36
N GLN A 89 -3.10 -13.20 13.63
CA GLN A 89 -3.17 -14.16 14.75
C GLN A 89 -4.43 -15.02 14.70
N GLU A 90 -5.56 -14.46 14.33
CA GLU A 90 -6.84 -15.16 14.22
C GLU A 90 -6.84 -16.19 13.10
N HIS A 91 -6.39 -15.80 11.90
CA HIS A 91 -6.50 -16.63 10.70
C HIS A 91 -5.27 -17.48 10.40
N PHE A 92 -4.09 -17.06 10.86
CA PHE A 92 -2.79 -17.69 10.57
C PHE A 92 -1.86 -17.65 11.79
N PRO A 93 -2.22 -18.29 12.93
CA PRO A 93 -1.50 -18.17 14.20
C PRO A 93 -0.03 -18.58 14.13
N GLU A 94 0.30 -19.58 13.31
CA GLU A 94 1.69 -20.03 13.14
C GLU A 94 2.56 -18.98 12.41
N THR A 95 2.00 -18.30 11.43
CA THR A 95 2.69 -17.21 10.74
C THR A 95 2.81 -15.99 11.64
N ALA A 96 1.75 -15.63 12.37
CA ALA A 96 1.76 -14.50 13.29
C ALA A 96 2.86 -14.58 14.36
N ARG A 97 3.19 -15.80 14.84
CA ARG A 97 4.30 -16.00 15.81
C ARG A 97 5.68 -15.68 15.24
N ARG A 98 5.84 -15.75 13.92
CA ARG A 98 7.10 -15.49 13.22
C ARG A 98 7.14 -14.12 12.54
N ALA A 99 5.98 -13.51 12.37
CA ALA A 99 5.88 -12.21 11.73
C ALA A 99 6.36 -11.08 12.65
N THR A 100 6.99 -10.09 12.05
CA THR A 100 7.36 -8.84 12.70
C THR A 100 6.33 -7.77 12.32
N PHE A 101 5.82 -7.05 13.31
CA PHE A 101 4.87 -5.97 13.14
C PHE A 101 5.51 -4.68 13.67
N VAL A 102 5.58 -3.64 12.85
CA VAL A 102 6.34 -2.43 13.12
C VAL A 102 5.49 -1.19 12.88
N THR A 103 5.33 -0.36 13.90
CA THR A 103 4.77 0.97 13.75
C THR A 103 5.88 1.94 13.39
N ALA A 104 5.93 2.38 12.13
CA ALA A 104 6.91 3.35 11.64
C ALA A 104 6.47 3.94 10.29
N ARG A 105 6.86 5.17 10.03
CA ARG A 105 6.80 5.74 8.69
C ARG A 105 7.83 5.04 7.78
N PHE A 106 7.55 4.96 6.48
CA PHE A 106 8.46 4.31 5.52
C PHE A 106 9.83 4.96 5.49
N GLU A 107 9.87 6.28 5.67
CA GLU A 107 11.10 7.07 5.68
C GLU A 107 11.98 6.78 6.91
N GLU A 108 11.38 6.35 8.01
CA GLU A 108 12.05 6.11 9.29
C GLU A 108 12.43 4.65 9.50
N TYR A 109 11.67 3.71 8.90
CA TYR A 109 11.91 2.29 9.06
C TYR A 109 13.21 1.84 8.37
N SER A 110 14.13 1.24 9.11
CA SER A 110 15.38 0.69 8.56
C SER A 110 15.11 -0.68 7.94
N MET A 111 15.08 -0.75 6.61
CA MET A 111 14.83 -2.00 5.85
C MET A 111 16.05 -2.93 5.80
N GLY A 112 17.25 -2.45 6.16
CA GLY A 112 18.50 -3.20 6.01
C GLY A 112 18.96 -3.32 4.54
N ARG A 113 19.90 -4.24 4.29
CA ARG A 113 20.42 -4.56 2.94
C ARG A 113 20.26 -6.04 2.67
N ASP A 114 19.82 -6.40 1.45
CA ASP A 114 19.71 -7.80 0.99
C ASP A 114 18.91 -8.69 1.98
N GLN A 115 17.81 -8.15 2.53
CA GLN A 115 17.01 -8.83 3.56
C GLN A 115 15.80 -9.57 2.98
N PHE A 116 15.17 -9.02 1.93
CA PHE A 116 13.86 -9.47 1.48
C PHE A 116 13.90 -10.06 0.07
N ASP A 117 13.20 -11.18 -0.11
CA ASP A 117 12.93 -11.74 -1.44
C ASP A 117 11.84 -10.94 -2.15
N VAL A 118 10.91 -10.38 -1.38
CA VAL A 118 9.83 -9.52 -1.86
C VAL A 118 9.69 -8.32 -0.96
N VAL A 119 9.58 -7.14 -1.58
CA VAL A 119 8.98 -5.95 -0.95
C VAL A 119 7.68 -5.65 -1.70
N THR A 120 6.61 -5.36 -0.97
CA THR A 120 5.30 -5.09 -1.56
C THR A 120 4.58 -3.95 -0.85
N SER A 121 3.60 -3.36 -1.53
CA SER A 121 2.74 -2.31 -0.97
C SER A 121 1.41 -2.25 -1.73
N SER A 122 0.33 -1.89 -1.04
CA SER A 122 -0.99 -1.68 -1.64
C SER A 122 -1.61 -0.38 -1.16
N ILE A 123 -1.93 0.52 -2.10
CA ILE A 123 -2.64 1.79 -1.84
C ILE A 123 -2.02 2.58 -0.68
N SER A 124 -0.71 2.84 -0.75
CA SER A 124 0.02 3.43 0.38
C SER A 124 1.19 4.33 -0.04
N LEU A 125 1.82 4.05 -1.20
CA LEU A 125 3.01 4.79 -1.63
C LEU A 125 2.70 6.22 -2.09
N HIS A 126 1.44 6.53 -2.40
CA HIS A 126 1.02 7.89 -2.74
C HIS A 126 1.19 8.86 -1.56
N HIS A 127 1.27 8.39 -0.31
CA HIS A 127 1.57 9.23 0.85
C HIS A 127 3.06 9.64 0.96
N VAL A 128 3.94 9.05 0.15
CA VAL A 128 5.37 9.36 0.18
C VAL A 128 5.69 10.49 -0.78
N GLU A 129 6.28 11.57 -0.29
CA GLU A 129 6.68 12.72 -1.10
C GLU A 129 7.90 12.39 -1.97
N ASP A 130 9.00 11.93 -1.38
CA ASP A 130 10.21 11.50 -2.11
C ASP A 130 10.20 9.99 -2.39
N LYS A 131 9.43 9.60 -3.42
CA LYS A 131 9.38 8.20 -3.89
C LYS A 131 10.74 7.69 -4.40
N GLY A 132 11.58 8.59 -4.95
CA GLY A 132 12.91 8.23 -5.41
C GLY A 132 13.82 7.76 -4.29
N ALA A 133 13.80 8.47 -3.15
CA ALA A 133 14.54 8.04 -1.95
C ALA A 133 14.00 6.71 -1.43
N LEU A 134 12.67 6.53 -1.35
CA LEU A 134 12.07 5.26 -0.93
C LEU A 134 12.49 4.12 -1.87
N PHE A 135 12.39 4.29 -3.18
CA PHE A 135 12.71 3.22 -4.14
C PHE A 135 14.18 2.81 -4.08
N ARG A 136 15.13 3.73 -3.86
CA ARG A 136 16.54 3.39 -3.63
C ARG A 136 16.71 2.53 -2.37
N ARG A 137 16.05 2.87 -1.26
CA ARG A 137 16.09 2.08 -0.02
C ARG A 137 15.45 0.71 -0.19
N VAL A 138 14.32 0.63 -0.88
CA VAL A 138 13.69 -0.65 -1.23
C VAL A 138 14.63 -1.50 -2.09
N ARG A 139 15.31 -0.90 -3.09
CA ARG A 139 16.26 -1.62 -3.94
C ARG A 139 17.45 -2.19 -3.14
N GLU A 140 17.94 -1.43 -2.17
CA GLU A 140 19.02 -1.91 -1.27
C GLU A 140 18.55 -3.04 -0.35
N ALA A 141 17.29 -3.02 0.08
CA ALA A 141 16.72 -4.02 0.98
C ALA A 141 16.42 -5.35 0.29
N ILE A 142 16.20 -5.32 -1.04
CA ILE A 142 15.87 -6.51 -1.82
C ILE A 142 17.13 -7.30 -2.17
N LYS A 143 17.08 -8.62 -1.91
CA LYS A 143 18.11 -9.59 -2.29
C LYS A 143 18.32 -9.62 -3.81
N SER A 144 19.47 -10.17 -4.23
CA SER A 144 19.69 -10.47 -5.66
C SER A 144 18.62 -11.44 -6.15
N GLY A 145 17.96 -11.10 -7.26
CA GLY A 145 16.85 -11.87 -7.83
C GLY A 145 15.50 -11.65 -7.16
N GLY A 146 15.43 -10.85 -6.08
CA GLY A 146 14.19 -10.48 -5.43
C GLY A 146 13.38 -9.43 -6.22
N THR A 147 12.19 -9.10 -5.75
CA THR A 147 11.24 -8.26 -6.50
C THR A 147 10.56 -7.21 -5.63
N PHE A 148 10.28 -6.05 -6.22
CA PHE A 148 9.38 -5.03 -5.68
C PHE A 148 8.06 -5.06 -6.47
N ARG A 149 6.95 -5.26 -5.78
CA ARG A 149 5.60 -5.30 -6.38
C ARG A 149 4.68 -4.39 -5.59
N PHE A 150 4.01 -3.49 -6.29
CA PHE A 150 3.04 -2.63 -5.63
C PHE A 150 1.88 -2.27 -6.55
N VAL A 151 0.77 -1.92 -5.93
CA VAL A 151 -0.38 -1.29 -6.57
C VAL A 151 -0.67 0.02 -5.85
N ASP A 152 -0.97 1.07 -6.60
CA ASP A 152 -1.16 2.39 -6.01
C ASP A 152 -2.00 3.31 -6.91
N GLN A 153 -2.51 4.38 -6.33
CA GLN A 153 -3.13 5.47 -7.06
C GLN A 153 -2.09 6.29 -7.82
N LEU A 154 -2.38 6.54 -9.09
CA LEU A 154 -1.50 7.31 -9.96
C LEU A 154 -2.17 8.60 -10.41
N SER A 155 -1.37 9.62 -10.70
CA SER A 155 -1.86 10.75 -11.49
C SER A 155 -1.83 10.45 -12.99
N GLY A 156 -2.65 11.18 -13.76
CA GLY A 156 -2.53 11.17 -15.23
C GLY A 156 -1.24 11.83 -15.69
N GLY A 157 -0.69 11.39 -16.82
CA GLY A 157 0.50 11.98 -17.41
C GLY A 157 0.29 13.39 -18.00
N THR A 158 -0.97 13.82 -18.13
CA THR A 158 -1.38 15.19 -18.50
C THR A 158 -2.53 15.61 -17.59
N GLU A 159 -2.75 16.91 -17.44
CA GLU A 159 -3.86 17.45 -16.66
C GLU A 159 -5.22 16.91 -17.12
N ALA A 160 -5.44 16.84 -18.43
CA ALA A 160 -6.68 16.30 -18.99
C ALA A 160 -6.89 14.82 -18.66
N ASN A 161 -5.84 14.02 -18.71
CA ASN A 161 -5.92 12.61 -18.33
C ASN A 161 -6.10 12.43 -16.82
N HIS A 162 -5.43 13.27 -16.01
CA HIS A 162 -5.61 13.27 -14.57
C HIS A 162 -7.05 13.59 -14.19
N ALA A 163 -7.62 14.66 -14.74
CA ALA A 163 -9.01 15.05 -14.51
C ALA A 163 -9.99 13.94 -14.90
N ARG A 164 -9.74 13.25 -16.02
CA ARG A 164 -10.59 12.11 -16.45
C ARG A 164 -10.50 10.91 -15.49
N MET A 165 -9.29 10.56 -15.05
CA MET A 165 -9.09 9.45 -14.09
C MET A 165 -9.76 9.78 -12.75
N TRP A 166 -9.59 11.01 -12.27
CA TRP A 166 -10.20 11.50 -11.05
C TRP A 166 -11.73 11.49 -11.12
N GLN A 167 -12.29 11.97 -12.25
CA GLN A 167 -13.74 11.93 -12.46
C GLN A 167 -14.28 10.49 -12.47
N GLY A 168 -13.57 9.55 -13.12
CA GLY A 168 -13.97 8.14 -13.13
C GLY A 168 -13.98 7.51 -11.73
N MET A 169 -13.03 7.88 -10.87
CA MET A 169 -13.02 7.45 -9.46
C MET A 169 -14.22 8.03 -8.70
N LEU A 170 -14.47 9.32 -8.83
CA LEU A 170 -15.63 9.98 -8.19
C LEU A 170 -16.98 9.41 -8.68
N ASP A 171 -17.09 9.07 -9.97
CA ASP A 171 -18.28 8.45 -10.51
C ASP A 171 -18.51 7.06 -9.92
N PHE A 172 -17.44 6.30 -9.70
CA PHE A 172 -17.51 5.01 -8.99
C PHE A 172 -17.93 5.19 -7.54
N GLU A 173 -17.31 6.09 -6.80
CA GLU A 173 -17.61 6.36 -5.39
C GLU A 173 -19.07 6.82 -5.19
N ARG A 174 -19.61 7.61 -6.12
CA ARG A 174 -21.00 8.11 -6.11
C ARG A 174 -22.02 7.08 -6.59
N ALA A 175 -21.59 5.95 -7.13
CA ALA A 175 -22.52 4.94 -7.60
C ALA A 175 -23.39 4.40 -6.43
N PRO A 176 -24.66 4.04 -6.68
CA PRO A 176 -25.56 3.53 -5.64
C PRO A 176 -24.96 2.34 -4.88
N GLY A 177 -24.89 2.44 -3.56
CA GLY A 177 -24.34 1.41 -2.68
C GLY A 177 -22.84 1.55 -2.39
N ASN A 178 -22.15 2.51 -3.01
CA ASN A 178 -20.77 2.81 -2.71
C ASN A 178 -20.65 3.87 -1.57
N CYS A 179 -19.97 4.97 -1.80
CA CYS A 179 -19.68 5.93 -0.73
C CYS A 179 -20.81 6.95 -0.53
N SER A 180 -21.01 7.41 0.69
CA SER A 180 -21.82 8.58 1.01
C SER A 180 -21.09 9.87 0.66
N ASP A 181 -21.82 10.99 0.51
CA ASP A 181 -21.22 12.30 0.26
C ASP A 181 -20.21 12.72 1.35
N ALA A 182 -20.46 12.33 2.61
CA ALA A 182 -19.54 12.63 3.72
C ALA A 182 -18.25 11.80 3.63
N GLU A 183 -18.31 10.53 3.23
CA GLU A 183 -17.13 9.69 3.00
C GLU A 183 -16.32 10.21 1.83
N ILE A 184 -16.96 10.56 0.71
CA ILE A 184 -16.30 11.15 -0.46
C ILE A 184 -15.59 12.45 -0.08
N GLN A 185 -16.26 13.33 0.67
CA GLN A 185 -15.65 14.57 1.10
C GLN A 185 -14.45 14.32 2.00
N GLY A 186 -14.53 13.36 2.92
CA GLY A 186 -13.42 12.97 3.78
C GLY A 186 -12.22 12.44 2.98
N LEU A 187 -12.45 11.60 1.95
CA LEU A 187 -11.41 11.09 1.06
C LEU A 187 -10.76 12.22 0.25
N LEU A 188 -11.55 13.17 -0.27
CA LEU A 188 -11.03 14.33 -1.01
C LEU A 188 -10.18 15.25 -0.14
N ASP A 189 -10.62 15.53 1.08
CA ASP A 189 -9.88 16.37 2.03
C ASP A 189 -8.57 15.69 2.44
N HIS A 190 -8.61 14.36 2.66
CA HIS A 190 -7.43 13.55 2.94
C HIS A 190 -6.43 13.59 1.77
N ALA A 191 -6.90 13.28 0.57
CA ALA A 191 -6.05 13.26 -0.63
C ALA A 191 -5.38 14.62 -0.88
N LYS A 192 -6.12 15.71 -0.72
CA LYS A 192 -5.58 17.06 -0.86
C LYS A 192 -4.50 17.40 0.16
N ALA A 193 -4.61 16.85 1.38
CA ALA A 193 -3.70 17.16 2.49
C ALA A 193 -2.45 16.28 2.51
N HIS A 194 -2.52 15.04 2.01
CA HIS A 194 -1.51 14.02 2.29
C HIS A 194 -1.02 13.24 1.07
N ASP A 195 -1.69 13.35 -0.11
CA ASP A 195 -1.34 12.52 -1.25
C ASP A 195 -0.40 13.22 -2.23
N HIS A 196 0.60 12.49 -2.66
CA HIS A 196 1.62 12.90 -3.63
C HIS A 196 1.52 11.99 -4.87
N HIS A 197 0.40 12.08 -5.59
CA HIS A 197 0.16 11.27 -6.78
C HIS A 197 1.21 11.53 -7.87
N THR A 198 1.75 10.46 -8.43
CA THR A 198 2.82 10.51 -9.44
C THR A 198 2.38 9.77 -10.70
N PRO A 199 2.64 10.28 -11.92
CA PRO A 199 2.31 9.59 -13.16
C PRO A 199 3.10 8.27 -13.34
N LEU A 200 2.51 7.29 -14.03
CA LEU A 200 3.17 6.01 -14.32
C LEU A 200 4.57 6.17 -14.94
N ALA A 201 4.72 7.09 -15.89
CA ALA A 201 6.02 7.35 -16.54
C ALA A 201 7.08 7.82 -15.54
N ALA A 202 6.70 8.65 -14.56
CA ALA A 202 7.62 9.10 -13.52
C ALA A 202 7.98 7.94 -12.56
N HIS A 203 7.03 7.04 -12.23
CA HIS A 203 7.36 5.83 -11.46
C HIS A 203 8.39 4.96 -12.18
N PHE A 204 8.23 4.74 -13.48
CA PHE A 204 9.21 3.98 -14.27
C PHE A 204 10.59 4.62 -14.23
N HIS A 205 10.67 5.94 -14.41
CA HIS A 205 11.93 6.67 -14.33
C HIS A 205 12.60 6.55 -12.95
N LEU A 206 11.84 6.80 -11.87
CA LEU A 206 12.35 6.70 -10.49
C LEU A 206 12.80 5.27 -10.14
N LEU A 207 12.09 4.24 -10.60
CA LEU A 207 12.49 2.84 -10.42
C LEU A 207 13.78 2.52 -11.18
N GLN A 208 13.94 3.01 -12.42
CA GLN A 208 15.18 2.85 -13.20
C GLN A 208 16.36 3.54 -12.52
N GLU A 209 16.18 4.77 -12.05
CA GLU A 209 17.21 5.50 -11.29
C GLU A 209 17.59 4.81 -9.97
N ALA A 210 16.65 4.14 -9.33
CA ALA A 210 16.91 3.31 -8.14
C ALA A 210 17.64 2.00 -8.46
N GLY A 211 17.82 1.64 -9.74
CA GLY A 211 18.54 0.44 -10.18
C GLY A 211 17.65 -0.80 -10.31
N PHE A 212 16.33 -0.65 -10.42
CA PHE A 212 15.45 -1.75 -10.78
C PHE A 212 15.53 -2.05 -12.28
N VAL A 213 15.38 -3.33 -12.62
CA VAL A 213 15.32 -3.83 -14.01
C VAL A 213 14.04 -4.65 -14.19
N GLY A 214 13.63 -4.86 -15.45
CA GLY A 214 12.42 -5.63 -15.73
C GLY A 214 11.14 -4.98 -15.21
N ILE A 215 11.07 -3.64 -15.31
CA ILE A 215 9.94 -2.84 -14.84
C ILE A 215 8.78 -2.96 -15.82
N ASP A 216 7.60 -3.32 -15.31
CA ASP A 216 6.39 -3.47 -16.11
C ASP A 216 5.14 -3.03 -15.32
N CYS A 217 4.10 -2.61 -16.04
CA CYS A 217 2.78 -2.34 -15.49
C CYS A 217 1.83 -3.46 -15.92
N VAL A 218 1.41 -4.30 -14.98
CA VAL A 218 0.60 -5.51 -15.25
C VAL A 218 -0.88 -5.35 -14.91
N TRP A 219 -1.25 -4.23 -14.32
CA TRP A 219 -2.63 -3.86 -13.97
C TRP A 219 -2.84 -2.34 -14.14
N ARG A 220 -4.02 -1.94 -14.70
CA ARG A 220 -4.41 -0.53 -14.82
C ARG A 220 -5.94 -0.43 -14.93
#